data_a3e2cdae90fb8619d3972bf093bd5622
#
_entry.id   a3e2cdae90fb8619d3972bf093bd5622
#
_cell.length_a   1.000
_cell.length_b   1.000
_cell.length_c   1.000
_cell.angle_alpha   90.00
_cell.angle_beta   90.00
_cell.angle_gamma   90.00
#
_symmetry.space_group_name_H-M   'P 1'
#
loop_
_entity.id
_entity.type
_entity.pdbx_description
1 polymer ?
#
loop_
_entity_poly.entity_id
_entity_poly.type
_entity_poly.pdbx_seq_one_letter_code
_entity_poly.pdbx_strand_id
1 'polypeptide(L)'
;MLEQILDFIHNYFVRDVYFGKFKISNGNLGCNFLQNGQYYKVTGSVFNDGVHVYSDGGLVDEEFVGEVWAMAVPPAVIALADEIGEWLNKYGEVMNSPYQSESFGGYSYSKGSGGSTDNGSANASDWRKVFGSRLNCYRKINNNFVARRHKV
;
A
#
# COMPACT_ATOMS: atom_id res chain seq x y z
N MET A 1 -2.44 1.02 -5.37
CA MET A 1 -2.79 -0.35 -4.89
C MET A 1 -1.83 -0.86 -3.80
N LEU A 2 -0.53 -0.81 -3.98
CA LEU A 2 0.42 -1.36 -2.99
C LEU A 2 0.21 -0.79 -1.58
N GLU A 3 0.12 0.52 -1.42
CA GLU A 3 -0.10 1.15 -0.10
C GLU A 3 -1.36 0.64 0.60
N GLN A 4 -2.47 0.49 -0.11
CA GLN A 4 -3.72 -0.05 0.44
C GLN A 4 -3.57 -1.50 0.93
N ILE A 5 -2.71 -2.29 0.27
CA ILE A 5 -2.40 -3.65 0.71
C ILE A 5 -1.54 -3.62 1.97
N LEU A 6 -0.52 -2.78 2.01
CA LEU A 6 0.36 -2.62 3.17
C LEU A 6 -0.43 -2.15 4.41
N ASP A 7 -1.39 -1.24 4.22
CA ASP A 7 -2.34 -0.83 5.26
C ASP A 7 -3.20 -2.01 5.72
N PHE A 8 -3.77 -2.76 4.79
CA PHE A 8 -4.65 -3.90 5.10
C PHE A 8 -3.94 -5.00 5.89
N ILE A 9 -2.69 -5.31 5.53
CA ILE A 9 -1.89 -6.31 6.26
C ILE A 9 -1.19 -5.73 7.49
N HIS A 10 -1.32 -4.42 7.74
CA HIS A 10 -0.62 -3.70 8.81
C HIS A 10 0.90 -3.92 8.80
N ASN A 11 1.49 -4.03 7.62
CA ASN A 11 2.91 -4.31 7.47
C ASN A 11 3.52 -3.55 6.29
N TYR A 12 4.30 -2.54 6.59
CA TYR A 12 5.05 -1.75 5.62
C TYR A 12 6.45 -2.30 5.34
N PHE A 13 6.82 -3.42 5.93
CA PHE A 13 8.16 -4.03 5.79
C PHE A 13 9.29 -3.03 6.05
N VAL A 14 9.10 -2.17 7.04
CA VAL A 14 10.05 -1.11 7.39
C VAL A 14 11.30 -1.72 8.01
N ARG A 15 12.48 -1.41 7.46
CA ARG A 15 13.78 -1.83 8.02
C ARG A 15 14.43 -0.71 8.81
N ASP A 16 14.46 0.48 8.24
CA ASP A 16 15.08 1.65 8.82
C ASP A 16 14.14 2.86 8.73
N VAL A 17 14.12 3.67 9.76
CA VAL A 17 13.37 4.92 9.83
C VAL A 17 14.38 6.05 9.98
N TYR A 18 14.37 6.97 9.03
CA TYR A 18 15.16 8.20 9.06
C TYR A 18 14.25 9.36 9.43
N PHE A 19 14.62 10.14 10.44
CA PHE A 19 13.79 11.25 10.92
C PHE A 19 14.60 12.53 11.04
N GLY A 20 14.00 13.65 10.69
CA GLY A 20 14.61 14.96 10.74
C GLY A 20 14.08 15.90 9.66
N LYS A 21 14.93 16.81 9.21
CA LYS A 21 14.61 17.74 8.14
C LYS A 21 15.07 17.18 6.80
N PHE A 22 14.14 17.13 5.85
CA PHE A 22 14.38 16.66 4.49
C PHE A 22 14.15 17.79 3.47
N LYS A 23 14.87 17.73 2.38
CA LYS A 23 14.69 18.61 1.23
C LYS A 23 14.51 17.80 -0.03
N ILE A 24 13.46 18.11 -0.77
CA ILE A 24 13.19 17.60 -2.10
C ILE A 24 13.51 18.71 -3.10
N SER A 25 14.34 18.42 -4.08
CA SER A 25 14.73 19.36 -5.11
C SER A 25 14.77 18.66 -6.47
N ASN A 26 14.19 19.30 -7.49
CA ASN A 26 14.02 18.71 -8.83
C ASN A 26 13.31 17.36 -8.81
N GLY A 27 12.33 17.22 -7.93
CA GLY A 27 11.56 15.97 -7.76
C GLY A 27 12.30 14.85 -7.05
N ASN A 28 13.50 15.09 -6.51
CA ASN A 28 14.34 14.09 -5.88
C ASN A 28 14.52 14.34 -4.39
N LEU A 29 14.33 13.29 -3.60
CA LEU A 29 14.73 13.30 -2.19
C LEU A 29 16.25 13.16 -2.11
N GLY A 30 16.92 14.22 -1.67
CA GLY A 30 18.38 14.24 -1.54
C GLY A 30 18.84 13.37 -0.36
N CYS A 31 18.97 12.07 -0.56
CA CYS A 31 19.43 11.13 0.46
C CYS A 31 20.38 10.08 -0.15
N ASN A 32 21.22 9.49 0.70
CA ASN A 32 22.18 8.45 0.33
C ASN A 32 21.87 7.09 0.97
N PHE A 33 20.75 6.97 1.67
CA PHE A 33 20.37 5.76 2.40
C PHE A 33 19.31 4.92 1.68
N LEU A 34 18.75 5.40 0.58
CA LEU A 34 17.84 4.65 -0.28
C LEU A 34 18.56 4.17 -1.54
N GLN A 35 18.15 3.02 -2.05
CA GLN A 35 18.65 2.45 -3.29
C GLN A 35 17.66 2.67 -4.43
N ASN A 36 18.15 2.82 -5.64
CA ASN A 36 17.28 2.94 -6.81
C ASN A 36 16.36 1.72 -6.93
N GLY A 37 15.06 1.98 -7.16
CA GLY A 37 14.02 0.94 -7.19
C GLY A 37 13.52 0.49 -5.80
N GLN A 38 14.09 0.99 -4.71
CA GLN A 38 13.64 0.67 -3.36
C GLN A 38 12.32 1.39 -3.04
N TYR A 39 11.39 0.66 -2.43
CA TYR A 39 10.18 1.27 -1.87
C TYR A 39 10.50 2.01 -0.57
N TYR A 40 9.89 3.15 -0.40
CA TYR A 40 9.98 3.94 0.83
C TYR A 40 8.67 4.68 1.10
N LYS A 41 8.44 5.05 2.34
CA LYS A 41 7.29 5.87 2.74
C LYS A 41 7.76 7.19 3.33
N VAL A 42 7.14 8.27 2.90
CA VAL A 42 7.30 9.60 3.48
C VAL A 42 6.15 9.87 4.43
N THR A 43 6.46 10.48 5.57
CA THR A 43 5.46 10.95 6.55
C THR A 43 5.85 12.33 7.08
N GLY A 44 4.85 13.22 7.23
CA GLY A 44 5.06 14.59 7.68
C GLY A 44 5.33 15.61 6.57
N SER A 45 5.26 15.18 5.31
CA SER A 45 5.28 16.04 4.13
C SER A 45 3.88 16.59 3.86
N VAL A 46 3.77 17.73 3.21
CA VAL A 46 2.48 18.30 2.79
C VAL A 46 2.05 17.71 1.44
N PHE A 47 3.00 17.51 0.53
CA PHE A 47 2.72 17.12 -0.85
C PHE A 47 3.14 15.70 -1.19
N ASN A 48 4.01 15.09 -0.40
CA ASN A 48 4.66 13.82 -0.75
C ASN A 48 4.41 12.70 0.28
N ASP A 49 3.44 12.84 1.19
CA ASP A 49 3.09 11.75 2.11
C ASP A 49 2.61 10.53 1.35
N GLY A 50 3.09 9.35 1.73
CA GLY A 50 2.72 8.08 1.11
C GLY A 50 3.88 7.21 0.70
N VAL A 51 3.56 6.13 -0.03
CA VAL A 51 4.53 5.14 -0.51
C VAL A 51 5.01 5.50 -1.91
N HIS A 52 6.32 5.53 -2.08
CA HIS A 52 7.01 5.85 -3.34
C HIS A 52 8.05 4.78 -3.69
N VAL A 53 8.51 4.81 -4.93
CA VAL A 53 9.70 4.07 -5.39
C VAL A 53 10.83 5.08 -5.57
N TYR A 54 11.99 4.81 -5.01
CA TYR A 54 13.14 5.69 -5.15
C TYR A 54 13.70 5.60 -6.56
N SER A 55 13.55 6.70 -7.28
CA SER A 55 13.99 6.89 -8.66
C SER A 55 14.24 8.36 -8.91
N ASP A 56 14.79 8.70 -10.06
CA ASP A 56 15.02 10.08 -10.45
C ASP A 56 13.69 10.79 -10.77
N GLY A 57 13.34 11.80 -9.98
CA GLY A 57 12.14 12.62 -10.14
C GLY A 57 10.87 12.03 -9.57
N GLY A 58 9.77 12.77 -9.71
CA GLY A 58 8.42 12.34 -9.39
C GLY A 58 7.84 12.88 -8.08
N LEU A 59 8.65 13.51 -7.23
CA LEU A 59 8.19 14.19 -6.02
C LEU A 59 7.98 15.69 -6.27
N VAL A 60 7.16 16.31 -5.45
CA VAL A 60 6.99 17.77 -5.43
C VAL A 60 8.10 18.38 -4.59
N ASP A 61 8.73 19.45 -5.09
CA ASP A 61 9.81 20.16 -4.39
C ASP A 61 9.28 20.79 -3.10
N GLU A 62 9.86 20.43 -1.98
CA GLU A 62 9.54 20.99 -0.66
C GLU A 62 10.66 20.77 0.36
N GLU A 63 10.59 21.50 1.47
CA GLU A 63 11.33 21.17 2.69
C GLU A 63 10.33 20.78 3.78
N PHE A 64 10.55 19.65 4.44
CA PHE A 64 9.68 19.18 5.49
C PHE A 64 10.45 18.58 6.66
N VAL A 65 9.80 18.49 7.80
CA VAL A 65 10.28 17.77 8.98
C VAL A 65 9.38 16.57 9.19
N GLY A 66 9.96 15.38 9.14
CA GLY A 66 9.17 14.16 9.22
C GLY A 66 10.04 12.92 9.25
N GLU A 67 9.51 11.84 8.69
CA GLU A 67 10.20 10.56 8.62
C GLU A 67 10.20 10.00 7.20
N VAL A 68 11.29 9.32 6.86
CA VAL A 68 11.41 8.50 5.65
C VAL A 68 11.65 7.07 6.10
N TRP A 69 10.74 6.18 5.74
CA TRP A 69 10.80 4.76 6.09
C TRP A 69 11.39 3.97 4.92
N ALA A 70 12.60 3.48 5.08
CA ALA A 70 13.22 2.57 4.12
C ALA A 70 12.58 1.19 4.24
N MET A 71 11.93 0.75 3.18
CA MET A 71 11.13 -0.47 3.16
C MET A 71 11.84 -1.59 2.41
N ALA A 72 11.55 -2.83 2.78
CA ALA A 72 12.00 -4.03 2.07
C ALA A 72 10.78 -4.90 1.73
N VAL A 73 9.93 -4.39 0.85
CA VAL A 73 8.71 -5.08 0.42
C VAL A 73 9.08 -6.34 -0.36
N PRO A 74 8.59 -7.53 0.04
CA PRO A 74 8.86 -8.75 -0.70
C PRO A 74 8.32 -8.69 -2.14
N PRO A 75 9.06 -9.19 -3.16
CA PRO A 75 8.59 -9.22 -4.54
C PRO A 75 7.23 -9.91 -4.72
N ALA A 76 6.93 -10.90 -3.90
CA ALA A 76 5.64 -11.58 -3.92
C ALA A 76 4.46 -10.67 -3.50
N VAL A 77 4.69 -9.71 -2.60
CA VAL A 77 3.67 -8.71 -2.22
C VAL A 77 3.47 -7.70 -3.34
N ILE A 78 4.54 -7.32 -4.04
CA ILE A 78 4.47 -6.43 -5.20
C ILE A 78 3.68 -7.11 -6.32
N ALA A 79 4.00 -8.38 -6.64
CA ALA A 79 3.26 -9.15 -7.64
C ALA A 79 1.78 -9.32 -7.29
N LEU A 80 1.45 -9.51 -6.01
CA LEU A 80 0.06 -9.53 -5.54
C LEU A 80 -0.63 -8.18 -5.73
N ALA A 81 0.08 -7.07 -5.54
CA ALA A 81 -0.48 -5.74 -5.73
C ALA A 81 -0.82 -5.49 -7.21
N ASP A 82 0.03 -5.95 -8.12
CA ASP A 82 -0.21 -5.88 -9.56
C ASP A 82 -1.41 -6.76 -9.96
N GLU A 83 -1.44 -8.01 -9.49
CA GLU A 83 -2.55 -8.95 -9.74
C GLU A 83 -3.90 -8.40 -9.24
N ILE A 84 -3.93 -7.82 -8.04
CA ILE A 84 -5.13 -7.20 -7.49
C ILE A 84 -5.55 -5.97 -8.32
N GLY A 85 -4.58 -5.18 -8.76
CA GLY A 85 -4.83 -4.03 -9.64
C GLY A 85 -5.46 -4.45 -10.96
N GLU A 86 -4.93 -5.47 -11.62
CA GLU A 86 -5.48 -6.04 -12.85
C GLU A 86 -6.87 -6.64 -12.62
N TRP A 87 -7.07 -7.35 -11.53
CA TRP A 87 -8.35 -7.92 -11.16
C TRP A 87 -9.41 -6.83 -10.95
N LEU A 88 -9.07 -5.74 -10.26
CA LEU A 88 -9.96 -4.59 -10.07
C LEU A 88 -10.30 -3.91 -11.40
N ASN A 89 -9.36 -3.74 -12.30
CA ASN A 89 -9.60 -3.18 -13.62
C ASN A 89 -10.54 -4.05 -14.45
N LYS A 90 -10.42 -5.38 -14.33
CA LYS A 90 -11.21 -6.33 -15.10
C LYS A 90 -12.61 -6.53 -14.55
N TYR A 91 -12.76 -6.57 -13.23
CA TYR A 91 -14.00 -7.00 -12.58
C TYR A 91 -14.64 -5.93 -11.69
N GLY A 92 -13.96 -4.82 -11.43
CA GLY A 92 -14.45 -3.78 -10.53
C GLY A 92 -15.77 -3.15 -10.97
N GLU A 93 -15.96 -2.96 -12.26
CA GLU A 93 -17.23 -2.43 -12.81
C GLU A 93 -18.35 -3.48 -12.76
N VAL A 94 -18.03 -4.74 -13.00
CA VAL A 94 -19.02 -5.84 -13.04
C VAL A 94 -19.56 -6.12 -11.63
N MET A 95 -18.74 -5.96 -10.61
CA MET A 95 -19.17 -6.14 -9.22
C MET A 95 -20.07 -5.03 -8.67
N ASN A 96 -20.13 -3.89 -9.35
CA ASN A 96 -21.14 -2.84 -9.12
C ASN A 96 -22.47 -3.14 -9.81
N SER A 97 -22.58 -4.26 -10.55
CA SER A 97 -23.79 -4.73 -11.21
C SER A 97 -24.90 -5.03 -10.20
N PRO A 98 -26.19 -4.80 -10.56
CA PRO A 98 -27.33 -5.14 -9.69
C PRO A 98 -27.57 -6.65 -9.52
N TYR A 99 -26.81 -7.51 -10.20
CA TYR A 99 -26.94 -8.96 -10.07
C TYR A 99 -26.37 -9.47 -8.74
N GLN A 100 -27.06 -10.45 -8.13
CA GLN A 100 -26.79 -10.90 -6.77
C GLN A 100 -25.61 -11.88 -6.65
N SER A 101 -25.22 -12.54 -7.73
CA SER A 101 -24.09 -13.48 -7.72
C SER A 101 -23.48 -13.66 -9.09
N GLU A 102 -22.16 -13.62 -9.16
CA GLU A 102 -21.40 -13.87 -10.37
C GLU A 102 -20.11 -14.66 -10.03
N SER A 103 -19.65 -15.46 -10.97
CA SER A 103 -18.42 -16.23 -10.83
C SER A 103 -17.41 -15.80 -11.90
N PHE A 104 -16.22 -15.41 -11.48
CA PHE A 104 -15.17 -14.88 -12.37
C PHE A 104 -13.86 -15.62 -12.16
N GLY A 105 -13.32 -16.22 -13.21
CA GLY A 105 -11.97 -16.75 -13.22
C GLY A 105 -11.59 -17.63 -12.02
N GLY A 106 -12.53 -18.42 -11.50
CA GLY A 106 -12.35 -19.25 -10.32
C GLY A 106 -12.69 -18.56 -9.00
N TYR A 107 -13.05 -17.30 -9.00
CA TYR A 107 -13.55 -16.56 -7.84
C TYR A 107 -15.08 -16.50 -7.88
N SER A 108 -15.74 -16.83 -6.76
CA SER A 108 -17.19 -16.66 -6.61
C SER A 108 -17.49 -15.45 -5.74
N TYR A 109 -18.40 -14.61 -6.21
CA TYR A 109 -18.89 -13.43 -5.51
C TYR A 109 -20.39 -13.56 -5.26
N SER A 110 -20.81 -13.37 -4.02
CA SER A 110 -22.21 -13.36 -3.61
C SER A 110 -22.52 -12.05 -2.90
N LYS A 111 -23.45 -11.27 -3.44
CA LYS A 111 -24.01 -10.10 -2.76
C LYS A 111 -25.05 -10.59 -1.75
N GLY A 112 -24.72 -10.65 -0.47
CA GLY A 112 -25.67 -10.99 0.57
C GLY A 112 -26.80 -9.97 0.65
N SER A 113 -28.06 -10.41 0.55
CA SER A 113 -29.22 -9.63 0.96
C SER A 113 -29.37 -9.75 2.47
N GLY A 114 -28.92 -8.76 3.22
CA GLY A 114 -29.09 -8.78 4.67
C GLY A 114 -28.66 -7.44 5.24
N GLY A 115 -29.65 -6.66 5.69
CA GLY A 115 -29.41 -5.38 6.33
C GLY A 115 -28.52 -5.54 7.55
N SER A 116 -27.42 -4.80 7.54
CA SER A 116 -26.73 -4.31 8.71
C SER A 116 -26.11 -2.99 8.29
N THR A 117 -26.63 -1.96 8.92
CA THR A 117 -26.08 -0.62 8.89
C THR A 117 -24.68 -0.65 9.52
N ASP A 118 -23.68 -0.78 8.67
CA ASP A 118 -22.34 -0.35 9.02
C ASP A 118 -21.86 0.59 7.91
N ASN A 119 -21.69 1.86 8.27
CA ASN A 119 -21.27 2.95 7.40
C ASN A 119 -19.79 2.79 7.02
N GLY A 120 -19.52 1.90 6.11
CA GLY A 120 -18.22 1.72 5.51
C GLY A 120 -18.39 1.20 4.10
N SER A 121 -18.34 2.08 3.12
CA SER A 121 -18.21 1.82 1.67
C SER A 121 -18.42 0.37 1.22
N ALA A 122 -19.67 -0.07 1.17
CA ALA A 122 -20.06 -1.42 0.74
C ALA A 122 -19.95 -1.63 -0.78
N ASN A 123 -19.22 -0.78 -1.51
CA ASN A 123 -19.18 -0.75 -2.97
C ASN A 123 -17.80 -0.99 -3.57
N ALA A 124 -16.83 -1.39 -2.80
CA ALA A 124 -15.66 -1.96 -3.43
C ALA A 124 -15.89 -3.45 -3.60
N SER A 125 -15.81 -3.92 -4.81
CA SER A 125 -15.46 -5.29 -5.11
C SER A 125 -14.34 -5.65 -4.14
N ASP A 126 -14.69 -6.39 -3.12
CA ASP A 126 -13.84 -6.47 -1.93
C ASP A 126 -12.68 -7.42 -2.22
N TRP A 127 -11.68 -6.90 -2.92
CA TRP A 127 -10.44 -7.61 -3.18
C TRP A 127 -9.86 -8.24 -1.90
N ARG A 128 -10.18 -7.64 -0.73
CA ARG A 128 -9.77 -8.16 0.57
C ARG A 128 -10.38 -9.52 0.86
N LYS A 129 -11.60 -9.77 0.41
CA LYS A 129 -12.26 -11.09 0.55
C LYS A 129 -11.65 -12.12 -0.40
N VAL A 130 -11.34 -11.70 -1.62
CA VAL A 130 -10.79 -12.58 -2.65
C VAL A 130 -9.34 -12.95 -2.36
N PHE A 131 -8.51 -11.95 -2.05
CA PHE A 131 -7.06 -12.12 -1.87
C PHE A 131 -6.61 -12.19 -0.42
N GLY A 132 -7.50 -11.99 0.54
CA GLY A 132 -7.16 -11.89 1.96
C GLY A 132 -6.44 -13.11 2.51
N SER A 133 -6.80 -14.31 2.10
CA SER A 133 -6.13 -15.55 2.51
C SER A 133 -4.66 -15.57 2.07
N ARG A 134 -4.36 -15.11 0.87
CA ARG A 134 -2.99 -15.01 0.32
C ARG A 134 -2.19 -13.89 0.99
N LEU A 135 -2.85 -12.83 1.42
CA LEU A 135 -2.23 -11.70 2.10
C LEU A 135 -1.98 -11.94 3.59
N ASN A 136 -2.74 -12.84 4.21
CA ASN A 136 -2.64 -13.10 5.65
C ASN A 136 -1.24 -13.57 6.10
N CYS A 137 -0.50 -14.29 5.26
CA CYS A 137 0.87 -14.73 5.58
C CYS A 137 1.87 -13.57 5.68
N TYR A 138 1.54 -12.41 5.12
CA TYR A 138 2.35 -11.19 5.18
C TYR A 138 1.90 -10.21 6.27
N ARG A 139 0.80 -10.51 6.94
CA ARG A 139 0.26 -9.65 8.00
C ARG A 139 1.23 -9.59 9.18
N LYS A 140 1.45 -8.38 9.69
CA LYS A 140 2.25 -8.19 10.88
C LYS A 140 1.43 -8.63 12.12
N ILE A 141 1.78 -9.78 12.66
CA ILE A 141 1.23 -10.30 13.92
C ILE A 141 2.29 -10.08 14.99
N ASN A 142 2.14 -9.03 15.76
CA ASN A 142 2.88 -8.76 17.01
C ASN A 142 4.32 -9.29 16.99
N ASN A 143 5.16 -8.73 16.13
CA ASN A 143 6.57 -9.07 16.10
C ASN A 143 7.38 -8.00 16.85
N ASN A 144 8.33 -8.45 17.64
CA ASN A 144 9.27 -7.59 18.38
C ASN A 144 10.29 -6.91 17.44
N PHE A 145 10.08 -6.97 16.11
CA PHE A 145 10.96 -6.28 15.19
C PHE A 145 10.68 -4.79 15.24
N VAL A 146 11.62 -4.05 15.77
CA VAL A 146 11.61 -2.59 15.77
C VAL A 146 12.57 -2.13 14.68
N ALA A 147 12.06 -1.31 13.75
CA ALA A 147 12.90 -0.69 12.73
C ALA A 147 13.99 0.17 13.39
N ARG A 148 15.19 0.13 12.84
CA ARG A 148 16.30 0.99 13.30
C ARG A 148 15.95 2.44 13.01
N ARG A 149 16.18 3.31 13.98
CA ARG A 149 15.90 4.76 13.86
C ARG A 149 17.18 5.55 13.72
N HIS A 150 17.22 6.42 12.73
CA HIS A 150 18.38 7.26 12.42
C HIS A 150 17.94 8.72 12.34
N LYS A 151 18.67 9.59 13.02
CA LYS A 151 18.46 11.04 12.90
C LYS A 151 19.26 11.54 11.68
N VAL A 152 18.58 12.33 10.87
CA VAL A 152 19.20 12.98 9.70
C VAL A 152 19.62 14.38 10.05
#